data_b1900f2a4e54c3e9e850769f2e9aeee1
#
_entry.id   b1900f2a4e54c3e9e850769f2e9aeee1
#
_cell.length_a   1.000
_cell.length_b   1.000
_cell.length_c   1.000
_cell.angle_alpha   90.00
_cell.angle_beta   90.00
_cell.angle_gamma   90.00
#
_symmetry.space_group_name_H-M   'P 1'
#
loop_
_entity.id
_entity.type
_entity.pdbx_description
1 polymer ?
#
loop_
_entity_poly.entity_id
_entity_poly.type
_entity_poly.pdbx_seq_one_letter_code
_entity_poly.pdbx_strand_id
1 'polypeptide(L)'
;DSNKLFKTRILLSGEINEGLDDFLIRPLGSNYLRGRVHPIHLYELIHHKHSATSDQLWLCEIFKEAFMHYELQNWSLAKRYFSEILKTFPHDGPTQYFIKICQTPPPSGQQ
;
A
#
# COMPACT_ATOMS: atom_id res chain seq x y z
N ASP A 1 -6.90 21.56 2.88
CA ASP A 1 -6.23 20.96 3.96
C ASP A 1 -5.88 19.53 3.64
N SER A 2 -4.86 19.02 4.26
CA SER A 2 -4.30 17.74 3.87
C SER A 2 -5.26 16.58 4.07
N ASN A 3 -6.21 16.72 4.95
CA ASN A 3 -7.16 15.65 5.17
C ASN A 3 -8.03 15.37 3.97
N LYS A 4 -8.21 16.34 3.15
CA LYS A 4 -9.00 16.13 1.97
C LYS A 4 -8.30 15.26 0.97
N LEU A 5 -6.99 15.27 1.00
CA LEU A 5 -6.20 14.46 0.10
C LEU A 5 -6.19 13.01 0.53
N PHE A 6 -6.38 12.78 1.82
CA PHE A 6 -6.28 11.44 2.38
C PHE A 6 -7.59 11.03 2.99
N LYS A 7 -8.57 10.86 2.17
CA LYS A 7 -9.84 10.37 2.65
C LYS A 7 -9.79 8.91 2.99
N THR A 8 -8.62 8.35 2.91
CA THR A 8 -8.45 6.95 3.20
C THR A 8 -8.38 6.74 4.69
N ARG A 9 -8.72 5.54 5.09
CA ARG A 9 -8.65 5.16 6.48
C ARG A 9 -7.52 4.17 6.68
N ILE A 10 -6.64 4.46 7.62
CA ILE A 10 -5.53 3.58 7.94
C ILE A 10 -5.94 2.69 9.09
N LEU A 11 -5.73 1.39 8.92
CA LEU A 11 -6.11 0.41 9.91
C LEU A 11 -4.88 -0.29 10.44
N LEU A 12 -4.91 -0.63 11.73
CA LEU A 12 -3.86 -1.46 12.30
C LEU A 12 -4.24 -2.92 12.13
N SER A 13 -3.24 -3.79 12.14
CA SER A 13 -3.50 -5.20 11.88
C SER A 13 -4.53 -5.78 12.83
N GLY A 14 -4.56 -5.31 14.06
CA GLY A 14 -5.51 -5.82 15.03
C GLY A 14 -6.94 -5.45 14.72
N GLU A 15 -7.15 -4.47 13.86
CA GLU A 15 -8.48 -4.03 13.50
C GLU A 15 -9.04 -4.77 12.30
N ILE A 16 -8.26 -5.65 11.71
CA ILE A 16 -8.64 -6.34 10.48
C ILE A 16 -9.21 -7.71 10.80
N ASN A 17 -9.98 -7.84 11.82
CA ASN A 17 -10.42 -9.16 12.19
C ASN A 17 -11.81 -9.48 11.72
N GLU A 18 -12.73 -8.63 12.01
CA GLU A 18 -14.11 -8.95 11.72
C GLU A 18 -14.77 -7.78 11.04
N GLY A 19 -15.76 -8.10 10.25
CA GLY A 19 -16.55 -7.06 9.62
C GLY A 19 -15.86 -6.34 8.49
N LEU A 20 -14.66 -6.75 8.11
CA LEU A 20 -13.96 -6.10 7.04
C LEU A 20 -13.89 -6.94 5.77
N ASP A 21 -14.56 -8.06 5.75
CA ASP A 21 -14.58 -8.90 4.55
C ASP A 21 -15.25 -8.21 3.38
N ASP A 22 -16.11 -7.24 3.67
CA ASP A 22 -16.83 -6.54 2.61
C ASP A 22 -16.07 -5.33 2.09
N PHE A 23 -14.88 -5.10 2.58
CA PHE A 23 -14.10 -3.93 2.19
C PHE A 23 -12.85 -4.33 1.43
N LEU A 24 -12.46 -3.44 0.52
CA LEU A 24 -11.17 -3.57 -0.13
C LEU A 24 -10.14 -2.94 0.77
N ILE A 25 -9.10 -3.69 1.12
CA ILE A 25 -8.01 -3.15 1.90
C ILE A 25 -6.71 -3.52 1.21
N ARG A 26 -5.68 -2.73 1.44
CA ARG A 26 -4.37 -3.03 0.88
C ARG A 26 -3.31 -2.87 1.96
N PRO A 27 -2.25 -3.67 1.90
CA PRO A 27 -1.19 -3.59 2.90
C PRO A 27 -0.31 -2.36 2.66
N LEU A 28 0.08 -1.71 3.75
CA LEU A 28 0.99 -0.59 3.68
C LEU A 28 2.32 -0.90 4.36
N GLY A 29 2.43 -2.08 4.96
CA GLY A 29 3.66 -2.45 5.62
C GLY A 29 3.77 -1.82 6.99
N SER A 30 4.89 -2.04 7.62
CA SER A 30 5.08 -1.55 8.98
C SER A 30 5.84 -0.23 9.04
N ASN A 31 6.41 0.20 7.92
CA ASN A 31 7.23 1.41 7.90
C ASN A 31 6.55 2.61 7.30
N TYR A 32 5.31 2.49 6.90
CA TYR A 32 4.65 3.58 6.21
C TYR A 32 4.51 4.81 7.10
N LEU A 33 4.19 4.59 8.38
CA LEU A 33 4.12 5.67 9.34
C LEU A 33 5.44 5.73 10.08
N ARG A 34 6.10 6.84 9.99
CA ARG A 34 7.39 7.00 10.63
C ARG A 34 7.25 7.18 12.13
N GLY A 35 8.32 6.91 12.82
CA GLY A 35 8.39 7.15 14.25
C GLY A 35 7.84 6.04 15.10
N ARG A 36 7.44 4.95 14.49
CA ARG A 36 6.94 3.82 15.25
C ARG A 36 8.08 3.06 15.88
N VAL A 37 7.92 2.78 17.15
CA VAL A 37 8.91 2.00 17.89
C VAL A 37 8.74 0.52 17.60
N HIS A 38 7.49 0.07 17.56
CA HIS A 38 7.19 -1.33 17.31
C HIS A 38 6.69 -1.51 15.91
N PRO A 39 7.08 -2.59 15.25
CA PRO A 39 6.56 -2.86 13.92
C PRO A 39 5.07 -3.17 14.02
N ILE A 40 4.29 -2.43 13.28
CA ILE A 40 2.85 -2.62 13.23
C ILE A 40 2.47 -2.70 11.78
N HIS A 41 1.75 -3.75 11.41
CA HIS A 41 1.28 -3.87 10.03
C HIS A 41 0.11 -2.94 9.83
N LEU A 42 0.24 -2.11 8.82
CA LEU A 42 -0.77 -1.11 8.49
C LEU A 42 -1.49 -1.50 7.22
N TYR A 43 -2.75 -1.15 7.17
CA TYR A 43 -3.57 -1.39 6.00
C TYR A 43 -4.39 -0.17 5.69
N GLU A 44 -4.74 -0.01 4.45
CA GLU A 44 -5.60 1.10 4.05
C GLU A 44 -6.93 0.55 3.58
N LEU A 45 -8.01 1.12 4.09
CA LEU A 45 -9.34 0.75 3.64
C LEU A 45 -9.69 1.60 2.42
N ILE A 46 -9.88 0.94 1.30
CA ILE A 46 -10.12 1.63 0.04
C ILE A 46 -11.61 1.92 -0.16
N HIS A 47 -12.43 0.88 -0.07
CA HIS A 47 -13.84 1.05 -0.42
C HIS A 47 -14.59 -0.24 -0.11
N HIS A 48 -15.92 -0.17 -0.10
CA HIS A 48 -16.72 -1.37 -0.04
C HIS A 48 -16.53 -2.17 -1.32
N LYS A 49 -16.42 -3.49 -1.19
CA LYS A 49 -16.22 -4.32 -2.37
C LYS A 49 -17.37 -4.22 -3.34
N HIS A 50 -18.59 -4.16 -2.83
CA HIS A 50 -19.76 -4.14 -3.69
C HIS A 50 -19.82 -2.95 -4.59
N SER A 51 -19.36 -1.81 -4.09
CA SER A 51 -19.47 -0.57 -4.85
C SER A 51 -18.14 -0.07 -5.34
N ALA A 52 -17.10 -0.89 -5.24
CA ALA A 52 -15.80 -0.49 -5.75
C ALA A 52 -15.80 -0.45 -7.26
N THR A 53 -15.09 0.51 -7.82
CA THR A 53 -14.96 0.58 -9.26
C THR A 53 -13.97 -0.45 -9.74
N SER A 54 -13.99 -0.71 -11.04
CA SER A 54 -13.01 -1.61 -11.64
C SER A 54 -11.60 -1.14 -11.36
N ASP A 55 -11.40 0.17 -11.41
CA ASP A 55 -10.08 0.72 -11.15
C ASP A 55 -9.64 0.50 -9.72
N GLN A 56 -10.58 0.60 -8.78
CA GLN A 56 -10.24 0.36 -7.37
C GLN A 56 -9.88 -1.10 -7.12
N LEU A 57 -10.63 -2.01 -7.75
CA LEU A 57 -10.32 -3.42 -7.64
C LEU A 57 -8.95 -3.73 -8.23
N TRP A 58 -8.67 -3.16 -9.39
CA TRP A 58 -7.40 -3.34 -10.05
C TRP A 58 -6.27 -2.77 -9.20
N LEU A 59 -6.48 -1.60 -8.62
CA LEU A 59 -5.48 -0.97 -7.77
C LEU A 59 -5.07 -1.91 -6.64
N CYS A 60 -6.05 -2.47 -5.96
CA CYS A 60 -5.75 -3.35 -4.85
C CYS A 60 -5.00 -4.59 -5.29
N GLU A 61 -5.38 -5.15 -6.42
CA GLU A 61 -4.71 -6.36 -6.90
C GLU A 61 -3.28 -6.11 -7.31
N ILE A 62 -3.07 -5.04 -8.09
CA ILE A 62 -1.72 -4.74 -8.53
C ILE A 62 -0.86 -4.30 -7.36
N PHE A 63 -1.44 -3.54 -6.44
CA PHE A 63 -0.69 -3.10 -5.28
C PHE A 63 -0.23 -4.28 -4.44
N LYS A 64 -1.08 -5.27 -4.27
CA LYS A 64 -0.69 -6.45 -3.51
C LYS A 64 0.46 -7.20 -4.18
N GLU A 65 0.42 -7.31 -5.51
CA GLU A 65 1.51 -7.94 -6.23
C GLU A 65 2.81 -7.17 -6.05
N ALA A 66 2.72 -5.86 -6.24
CA ALA A 66 3.90 -5.01 -6.08
C ALA A 66 4.45 -5.12 -4.66
N PHE A 67 3.55 -5.10 -3.68
CA PHE A 67 3.97 -5.15 -2.30
C PHE A 67 4.63 -6.48 -1.95
N MET A 68 4.13 -7.57 -2.52
CA MET A 68 4.74 -8.87 -2.30
C MET A 68 6.19 -8.87 -2.78
N HIS A 69 6.41 -8.34 -3.99
CA HIS A 69 7.77 -8.28 -4.51
C HIS A 69 8.64 -7.35 -3.70
N TYR A 70 8.03 -6.26 -3.22
CA TYR A 70 8.75 -5.34 -2.35
C TYR A 70 9.25 -6.05 -1.09
N GLU A 71 8.40 -6.86 -0.48
CA GLU A 71 8.79 -7.57 0.72
C GLU A 71 9.84 -8.63 0.46
N LEU A 72 9.84 -9.17 -0.75
CA LEU A 72 10.86 -10.13 -1.15
C LEU A 72 12.14 -9.44 -1.61
N GLN A 73 12.15 -8.12 -1.56
CA GLN A 73 13.30 -7.31 -1.96
C GLN A 73 13.59 -7.41 -3.45
N ASN A 74 12.58 -7.74 -4.23
CA ASN A 74 12.68 -7.70 -5.68
C ASN A 74 12.35 -6.28 -6.13
N TRP A 75 13.30 -5.39 -5.91
CA TRP A 75 13.06 -3.96 -6.09
C TRP A 75 12.65 -3.58 -7.49
N SER A 76 13.31 -4.15 -8.49
CA SER A 76 12.99 -3.83 -9.87
C SER A 76 11.57 -4.23 -10.24
N LEU A 77 11.20 -5.42 -9.84
CA LEU A 77 9.88 -5.92 -10.18
C LEU A 77 8.79 -5.18 -9.42
N ALA A 78 9.05 -4.92 -8.13
CA ALA A 78 8.09 -4.15 -7.35
C ALA A 78 7.87 -2.77 -7.96
N LYS A 79 8.97 -2.11 -8.33
CA LYS A 79 8.87 -0.80 -8.93
C LYS A 79 8.05 -0.82 -10.21
N ARG A 80 8.21 -1.88 -10.98
CA ARG A 80 7.50 -2.01 -12.22
C ARG A 80 5.99 -2.05 -12.00
N TYR A 81 5.55 -2.87 -11.03
CA TYR A 81 4.13 -2.93 -10.72
C TYR A 81 3.63 -1.63 -10.14
N PHE A 82 4.39 -1.04 -9.23
CA PHE A 82 3.97 0.25 -8.67
C PHE A 82 3.87 1.31 -9.75
N SER A 83 4.78 1.29 -10.72
CA SER A 83 4.74 2.25 -11.81
C SER A 83 3.49 2.11 -12.67
N GLU A 84 3.03 0.87 -12.83
CA GLU A 84 1.80 0.65 -13.56
C GLU A 84 0.63 1.32 -12.87
N ILE A 85 0.63 1.27 -11.55
CA ILE A 85 -0.44 1.91 -10.80
C ILE A 85 -0.48 3.42 -11.06
N LEU A 86 0.69 4.03 -11.13
CA LEU A 86 0.75 5.48 -11.31
C LEU A 86 0.20 5.94 -12.65
N LYS A 87 0.09 5.04 -13.61
CA LYS A 87 -0.50 5.42 -14.89
C LYS A 87 -1.99 5.70 -14.74
N THR A 88 -2.64 5.01 -13.84
CA THR A 88 -4.06 5.20 -13.59
C THR A 88 -4.30 6.09 -12.38
N PHE A 89 -3.47 5.96 -11.37
CA PHE A 89 -3.60 6.69 -10.12
C PHE A 89 -2.31 7.46 -9.84
N PRO A 90 -2.04 8.53 -10.60
CA PRO A 90 -0.75 9.22 -10.49
C PRO A 90 -0.51 9.88 -9.14
N HIS A 91 -1.56 10.11 -8.37
CA HIS A 91 -1.41 10.78 -7.08
C HIS A 91 -1.55 9.84 -5.90
N ASP A 92 -1.51 8.54 -6.16
CA ASP A 92 -1.66 7.58 -5.08
C ASP A 92 -0.44 7.63 -4.17
N GLY A 93 -0.65 8.13 -2.94
CA GLY A 93 0.44 8.34 -1.99
C GLY A 93 1.25 7.10 -1.66
N PRO A 94 0.60 6.00 -1.26
CA PRO A 94 1.36 4.79 -0.95
C PRO A 94 2.21 4.30 -2.12
N THR A 95 1.68 4.35 -3.33
CA THR A 95 2.44 3.90 -4.48
C THR A 95 3.67 4.77 -4.70
N GLN A 96 3.50 6.08 -4.58
CA GLN A 96 4.63 7.00 -4.71
C GLN A 96 5.68 6.72 -3.64
N TYR A 97 5.21 6.47 -2.44
CA TYR A 97 6.11 6.21 -1.33
C TYR A 97 6.97 4.98 -1.58
N PHE A 98 6.34 3.88 -1.99
CA PHE A 98 7.08 2.64 -2.19
C PHE A 98 7.96 2.67 -3.42
N ILE A 99 7.58 3.43 -4.44
CA ILE A 99 8.44 3.58 -5.60
C ILE A 99 9.75 4.26 -5.20
N LYS A 100 9.67 5.25 -4.33
CA LYS A 100 10.89 5.91 -3.89
C LYS A 100 11.81 4.94 -3.18
N ILE A 101 11.26 4.08 -2.36
CA ILE A 101 12.08 3.09 -1.66
C ILE A 101 12.71 2.13 -2.67
N CYS A 102 11.95 1.72 -3.68
CA CYS A 102 12.49 0.80 -4.68
C CYS A 102 13.60 1.44 -5.51
N GLN A 103 13.55 2.75 -5.69
CA GLN A 103 14.58 3.45 -6.45
C GLN A 103 15.89 3.54 -5.66
N THR A 104 15.79 3.66 -4.35
CA THR A 104 16.97 3.71 -3.50
C THR A 104 16.77 2.74 -2.35
N PRO A 105 16.84 1.44 -2.63
CA PRO A 105 16.54 0.47 -1.59
C PRO A 105 17.59 0.47 -0.50
N PRO A 106 17.20 0.03 0.71
CA PRO A 106 18.17 -0.04 1.78
C PRO A 106 19.26 -1.05 1.46
N PRO A 107 20.44 -0.87 2.02
CA PRO A 107 21.52 -1.82 1.77
C PRO A 107 21.13 -3.21 2.25
N SER A 108 21.57 -4.20 1.50
CA SER A 108 21.36 -5.59 1.85
C SER A 108 21.90 -5.88 3.22
N GLY A 109 21.14 -6.61 4.00
CA GLY A 109 21.59 -6.99 5.31
C GLY A 109 21.38 -5.96 6.38
N GLN A 110 20.78 -4.87 6.04
CA GLN A 110 20.50 -3.78 6.96
C GLN A 110 19.09 -3.83 7.48
N GLN A 111 18.60 -4.92 7.79
CA GLN A 111 17.23 -5.02 8.26
C GLN A 111 17.03 -4.70 9.67
#